data_69305ff55baa24b5a40247a8b181ace5
#
_entry.id   69305ff55baa24b5a40247a8b181ace5
#
_cell.length_a   1.000
_cell.length_b   1.000
_cell.length_c   1.000
_cell.angle_alpha   90.00
_cell.angle_beta   90.00
_cell.angle_gamma   90.00
#
_symmetry.space_group_name_H-M   'P 1'
#
loop_
_entity.id
_entity.type
_entity.pdbx_description
1 polymer ?
#
loop_
_entity_poly.entity_id
_entity_poly.type
_entity_poly.pdbx_seq_one_letter_code
_entity_poly.pdbx_strand_id
1 'polypeptide(L)'
;NLPDTMYKVTVPTWSENKGQDDLQWYEASKNSDGSYRVRVELKKHNYDTGTYHIHLYGESYVKPEFTGLAGTTATIDVGKLPSPEEQKPLFSVENINPEQGTYTVKISETSTSKPIQSVRVPIWSTHNQSNIKWYEASNNGDGTFTAQFNIRNHQALSGNYINHIYVKYKDGSEHSYATDSVTLSAENIKARVSVNKISAYNYEVTVADAFGPGTISLPTWSEVNGQDDIKWYTANKVGDGLYKFTINTQQHAGNGLFHTHVYRNLNGQMTGLTGTSYQVQKPTTPEPTLYTPDYAGASSYPHGQCTWGAKVLAPWAGPYWGNGGQWAASARAAGFRTGSTPQVGAIICWTDGGYGHVGVVTHVESNTRIQI
;
A
#
# COMPACT_ATOMS: atom_id res chain seq x y z
N ASN A 1 -49.23 -0.65 -39.67
CA ASN A 1 -48.07 -1.50 -39.96
C ASN A 1 -46.89 -0.58 -40.26
N LEU A 2 -45.75 -0.84 -39.64
CA LEU A 2 -44.50 -0.12 -39.91
C LEU A 2 -43.82 -0.75 -41.15
N PRO A 3 -43.07 0.03 -41.97
CA PRO A 3 -42.30 -0.50 -43.08
C PRO A 3 -41.28 -1.55 -42.60
N ASP A 4 -41.02 -2.57 -43.43
CA ASP A 4 -40.03 -3.62 -43.15
C ASP A 4 -38.59 -3.09 -43.08
N THR A 5 -38.36 -1.87 -43.55
CA THR A 5 -37.08 -1.17 -43.45
C THR A 5 -36.79 -0.66 -42.03
N MET A 6 -37.78 -0.61 -41.12
CA MET A 6 -37.61 -0.20 -39.74
C MET A 6 -37.16 -1.38 -38.88
N TYR A 7 -36.00 -1.23 -38.27
CA TYR A 7 -35.39 -2.26 -37.42
C TYR A 7 -35.59 -2.01 -35.93
N LYS A 8 -35.89 -0.74 -35.56
CA LYS A 8 -36.06 -0.40 -34.15
C LYS A 8 -37.17 0.65 -33.96
N VAL A 9 -37.93 0.48 -32.92
CA VAL A 9 -38.97 1.42 -32.51
C VAL A 9 -38.73 1.87 -31.11
N THR A 10 -38.66 3.18 -30.87
CA THR A 10 -38.47 3.81 -29.59
C THR A 10 -39.66 4.70 -29.21
N VAL A 11 -39.96 4.73 -27.89
CA VAL A 11 -41.16 5.37 -27.38
C VAL A 11 -40.73 6.30 -26.21
N PRO A 12 -40.32 7.53 -26.52
CA PRO A 12 -40.11 8.54 -25.45
C PRO A 12 -41.45 8.84 -24.81
N THR A 13 -41.45 8.73 -23.48
CA THR A 13 -42.63 8.90 -22.62
C THR A 13 -42.24 9.79 -21.43
N TRP A 14 -43.13 10.71 -21.06
CA TRP A 14 -42.96 11.57 -19.89
C TRP A 14 -44.32 11.99 -19.32
N SER A 15 -44.36 12.32 -18.05
CA SER A 15 -45.53 12.93 -17.40
C SER A 15 -45.64 14.41 -17.77
N GLU A 16 -46.85 14.97 -17.73
CA GLU A 16 -47.05 16.41 -17.91
C GLU A 16 -46.56 17.22 -16.71
N ASN A 17 -46.36 16.57 -15.57
CA ASN A 17 -45.87 17.20 -14.33
C ASN A 17 -44.42 17.64 -14.49
N LYS A 18 -44.15 18.93 -14.30
CA LYS A 18 -42.82 19.57 -14.50
C LYS A 18 -42.21 19.41 -15.91
N GLY A 19 -43.01 19.15 -16.94
CA GLY A 19 -42.55 19.02 -18.32
C GLY A 19 -41.84 17.70 -18.62
N GLN A 20 -40.67 17.74 -19.22
CA GLN A 20 -39.92 16.52 -19.59
C GLN A 20 -38.83 16.12 -18.62
N ASP A 21 -38.95 16.46 -17.35
CA ASP A 21 -37.94 16.17 -16.30
C ASP A 21 -37.81 14.64 -16.04
N ASP A 22 -38.86 13.88 -16.33
CA ASP A 22 -38.92 12.43 -16.18
C ASP A 22 -38.89 11.66 -17.50
N LEU A 23 -38.50 12.32 -18.61
CA LEU A 23 -38.47 11.70 -19.96
C LEU A 23 -37.65 10.42 -19.96
N GLN A 24 -38.30 9.33 -20.38
CA GLN A 24 -37.66 8.03 -20.60
C GLN A 24 -37.86 7.57 -22.07
N TRP A 25 -36.78 7.04 -22.67
CA TRP A 25 -36.80 6.44 -23.96
C TRP A 25 -36.93 4.93 -23.83
N TYR A 26 -38.12 4.39 -24.11
CA TYR A 26 -38.38 2.96 -24.07
C TYR A 26 -38.15 2.35 -25.45
N GLU A 27 -37.50 1.18 -25.52
CA GLU A 27 -37.43 0.37 -26.69
C GLU A 27 -38.66 -0.55 -26.79
N ALA A 28 -39.35 -0.54 -27.92
CA ALA A 28 -40.56 -1.34 -28.11
C ALA A 28 -40.23 -2.75 -28.58
N SER A 29 -40.82 -3.74 -27.94
CA SER A 29 -40.72 -5.14 -28.37
C SER A 29 -41.78 -5.46 -29.41
N LYS A 30 -41.40 -6.07 -30.55
CA LYS A 30 -42.32 -6.52 -31.59
C LYS A 30 -42.97 -7.84 -31.20
N ASN A 31 -44.29 -7.89 -31.23
CA ASN A 31 -45.09 -9.09 -30.99
C ASN A 31 -45.22 -9.93 -32.27
N SER A 32 -45.63 -11.18 -32.13
CA SER A 32 -45.85 -12.12 -33.23
C SER A 32 -46.94 -11.68 -34.21
N ASP A 33 -47.89 -10.86 -33.77
CA ASP A 33 -48.95 -10.28 -34.60
C ASP A 33 -48.54 -9.01 -35.35
N GLY A 34 -47.26 -8.58 -35.23
CA GLY A 34 -46.72 -7.40 -35.88
C GLY A 34 -46.95 -6.10 -35.08
N SER A 35 -47.65 -6.15 -33.96
CA SER A 35 -47.79 -5.01 -33.05
C SER A 35 -46.52 -4.80 -32.25
N TYR A 36 -46.37 -3.59 -31.70
CA TYR A 36 -45.26 -3.25 -30.80
C TYR A 36 -45.79 -2.95 -29.40
N ARG A 37 -45.04 -3.37 -28.39
CA ARG A 37 -45.41 -3.17 -26.99
C ARG A 37 -44.25 -2.51 -26.21
N VAL A 38 -44.62 -1.58 -25.36
CA VAL A 38 -43.77 -0.96 -24.36
C VAL A 38 -44.46 -1.13 -23.01
N ARG A 39 -43.67 -1.38 -21.97
CA ARG A 39 -44.12 -1.33 -20.58
C ARG A 39 -43.53 -0.07 -19.93
N VAL A 40 -44.40 0.85 -19.53
CA VAL A 40 -44.06 2.07 -18.79
C VAL A 40 -44.13 1.76 -17.31
N GLU A 41 -43.10 2.10 -16.59
CA GLU A 41 -42.99 1.91 -15.12
C GLU A 41 -43.06 3.25 -14.41
N LEU A 42 -44.10 3.45 -13.61
CA LEU A 42 -44.32 4.70 -12.86
C LEU A 42 -43.13 5.12 -11.98
N LYS A 43 -42.40 4.14 -11.46
CA LYS A 43 -41.16 4.41 -10.72
C LYS A 43 -40.16 5.30 -11.49
N LYS A 44 -40.03 5.08 -12.80
CA LYS A 44 -39.12 5.84 -13.69
C LYS A 44 -39.66 7.23 -14.03
N HIS A 45 -40.92 7.48 -13.70
CA HIS A 45 -41.63 8.74 -13.85
C HIS A 45 -42.02 9.35 -12.51
N ASN A 46 -41.16 9.16 -11.49
CA ASN A 46 -41.31 9.74 -10.15
C ASN A 46 -42.64 9.40 -9.44
N TYR A 47 -43.35 8.35 -9.87
CA TYR A 47 -44.71 8.01 -9.48
C TYR A 47 -45.74 9.10 -9.80
N ASP A 48 -45.49 9.94 -10.79
CA ASP A 48 -46.45 10.95 -11.24
C ASP A 48 -47.73 10.27 -11.79
N THR A 49 -48.85 10.90 -11.56
CA THR A 49 -50.15 10.50 -12.08
C THR A 49 -50.70 11.62 -13.00
N GLY A 50 -51.74 11.33 -13.72
CA GLY A 50 -52.36 12.28 -14.66
C GLY A 50 -51.94 12.05 -16.12
N THR A 51 -51.75 13.11 -16.90
CA THR A 51 -51.51 13.01 -18.33
C THR A 51 -50.04 12.61 -18.60
N TYR A 52 -49.86 11.60 -19.43
CA TYR A 52 -48.59 11.17 -19.99
C TYR A 52 -48.57 11.43 -21.49
N HIS A 53 -47.44 11.99 -21.97
CA HIS A 53 -47.18 12.14 -23.40
C HIS A 53 -46.34 10.95 -23.86
N ILE A 54 -46.80 10.35 -24.97
CA ILE A 54 -46.22 9.13 -25.52
C ILE A 54 -45.96 9.40 -26.99
N HIS A 55 -44.68 9.50 -27.36
CA HIS A 55 -44.33 9.66 -28.76
C HIS A 55 -43.72 8.36 -29.27
N LEU A 56 -43.80 8.18 -30.61
CA LEU A 56 -43.29 7.01 -31.30
C LEU A 56 -42.28 7.44 -32.35
N TYR A 57 -41.11 6.83 -32.32
CA TYR A 57 -40.06 7.04 -33.30
C TYR A 57 -39.60 5.71 -33.88
N GLY A 58 -39.23 5.72 -35.17
CA GLY A 58 -38.65 4.56 -35.86
C GLY A 58 -37.24 4.83 -36.35
N GLU A 59 -36.36 3.84 -36.19
CA GLU A 59 -35.04 3.81 -36.81
C GLU A 59 -35.09 2.88 -38.03
N SER A 60 -34.56 3.35 -39.19
CA SER A 60 -34.66 2.68 -40.47
C SER A 60 -33.29 2.51 -41.14
N TYR A 61 -33.13 1.45 -41.92
CA TYR A 61 -31.95 1.25 -42.77
C TYR A 61 -31.92 2.19 -43.98
N VAL A 62 -33.03 2.87 -44.28
CA VAL A 62 -33.14 3.84 -45.39
C VAL A 62 -33.45 5.23 -44.85
N LYS A 63 -33.03 6.26 -45.55
CA LYS A 63 -33.30 7.64 -45.14
C LYS A 63 -34.80 7.99 -45.22
N PRO A 64 -35.30 8.77 -44.25
CA PRO A 64 -34.62 9.26 -43.06
C PRO A 64 -34.36 8.14 -42.03
N GLU A 65 -33.13 8.09 -41.51
CA GLU A 65 -32.68 7.03 -40.59
C GLU A 65 -33.41 7.05 -39.24
N PHE A 66 -33.92 8.21 -38.85
CA PHE A 66 -34.72 8.40 -37.62
C PHE A 66 -35.92 9.29 -37.90
N THR A 67 -37.12 8.81 -37.56
CA THR A 67 -38.37 9.48 -37.93
C THR A 67 -39.40 9.42 -36.81
N GLY A 68 -40.04 10.55 -36.50
CA GLY A 68 -41.23 10.58 -35.66
C GLY A 68 -42.42 9.97 -36.39
N LEU A 69 -43.07 9.01 -35.80
CA LEU A 69 -44.15 8.24 -36.43
C LEU A 69 -45.53 8.66 -35.94
N ALA A 70 -45.69 8.89 -34.64
CA ALA A 70 -46.94 9.27 -34.01
C ALA A 70 -46.72 9.86 -32.61
N GLY A 71 -47.72 10.51 -32.09
CA GLY A 71 -47.80 10.96 -30.70
C GLY A 71 -49.21 10.74 -30.15
N THR A 72 -49.31 10.44 -28.90
CA THR A 72 -50.56 10.30 -28.17
C THR A 72 -50.39 10.65 -26.70
N THR A 73 -51.47 10.75 -25.98
CA THR A 73 -51.48 10.93 -24.54
C THR A 73 -52.29 9.82 -23.88
N ALA A 74 -51.97 9.50 -22.65
CA ALA A 74 -52.73 8.59 -21.79
C ALA A 74 -52.85 9.18 -20.40
N THR A 75 -54.01 9.02 -19.80
CA THR A 75 -54.21 9.40 -18.39
C THR A 75 -53.88 8.20 -17.52
N ILE A 76 -52.93 8.38 -16.61
CA ILE A 76 -52.56 7.36 -15.62
C ILE A 76 -53.24 7.72 -14.28
N ASP A 77 -54.20 6.90 -13.89
CA ASP A 77 -54.85 6.95 -12.58
C ASP A 77 -54.62 5.62 -11.90
N VAL A 78 -53.86 5.62 -10.81
CA VAL A 78 -53.58 4.42 -10.04
C VAL A 78 -54.25 4.50 -8.68
N GLY A 79 -54.99 3.49 -8.32
CA GLY A 79 -55.76 3.44 -7.08
C GLY A 79 -54.93 3.55 -5.80
N LYS A 80 -53.64 3.18 -5.85
CA LYS A 80 -52.73 3.29 -4.70
C LYS A 80 -51.30 3.43 -5.19
N LEU A 81 -50.68 4.55 -4.87
CA LEU A 81 -49.24 4.72 -4.99
C LEU A 81 -48.51 4.07 -3.81
N PRO A 82 -47.23 3.66 -3.98
CA PRO A 82 -46.41 3.24 -2.85
C PRO A 82 -46.38 4.31 -1.78
N SER A 83 -46.50 3.90 -0.51
CA SER A 83 -46.38 4.79 0.65
C SER A 83 -44.95 5.39 0.71
N PRO A 84 -44.75 6.50 1.44
CA PRO A 84 -43.41 7.06 1.62
C PRO A 84 -42.39 6.04 2.16
N GLU A 85 -42.81 5.12 3.00
CA GLU A 85 -41.94 4.06 3.52
C GLU A 85 -41.59 3.01 2.44
N GLU A 86 -42.56 2.64 1.59
CA GLU A 86 -42.34 1.73 0.46
C GLU A 86 -41.47 2.36 -0.61
N GLN A 87 -41.41 3.70 -0.72
CA GLN A 87 -40.56 4.45 -1.63
C GLN A 87 -39.12 4.63 -1.12
N LYS A 88 -38.86 4.25 0.13
CA LYS A 88 -37.56 4.32 0.73
C LYS A 88 -36.60 3.24 0.18
N PRO A 89 -35.33 3.52 -0.10
CA PRO A 89 -34.35 2.50 -0.40
C PRO A 89 -34.03 1.63 0.81
N LEU A 90 -33.43 0.49 0.58
CA LEU A 90 -32.86 -0.35 1.65
C LEU A 90 -31.44 0.11 1.98
N PHE A 91 -31.08 0.01 3.24
CA PHE A 91 -29.76 0.35 3.77
C PHE A 91 -29.17 -0.85 4.49
N SER A 92 -27.89 -1.11 4.29
CA SER A 92 -27.13 -2.12 5.02
C SER A 92 -25.72 -1.67 5.26
N VAL A 93 -25.11 -2.23 6.31
CA VAL A 93 -23.67 -2.16 6.54
C VAL A 93 -23.10 -3.54 6.31
N GLU A 94 -22.16 -3.64 5.39
CA GLU A 94 -21.62 -4.91 4.89
C GLU A 94 -20.09 -4.92 4.98
N ASN A 95 -19.49 -6.09 4.83
CA ASN A 95 -18.03 -6.28 4.72
C ASN A 95 -17.25 -5.64 5.89
N ILE A 96 -17.80 -5.75 7.12
CA ILE A 96 -17.10 -5.25 8.30
C ILE A 96 -15.83 -6.06 8.51
N ASN A 97 -14.68 -5.36 8.45
CA ASN A 97 -13.37 -5.95 8.65
C ASN A 97 -12.60 -5.22 9.76
N PRO A 98 -12.64 -5.71 11.00
CA PRO A 98 -11.96 -5.07 12.13
C PRO A 98 -10.44 -5.04 11.99
N GLU A 99 -9.83 -6.05 11.34
CA GLU A 99 -8.38 -6.11 11.15
C GLU A 99 -7.86 -5.09 10.12
N GLN A 100 -8.74 -4.65 9.22
CA GLN A 100 -8.44 -3.58 8.27
C GLN A 100 -9.00 -2.23 8.71
N GLY A 101 -9.96 -2.23 9.64
CA GLY A 101 -10.67 -1.04 10.08
C GLY A 101 -11.58 -0.47 9.00
N THR A 102 -12.24 -1.33 8.22
CA THR A 102 -13.07 -0.95 7.07
C THR A 102 -14.45 -1.60 7.12
N TYR A 103 -15.41 -0.97 6.46
CA TYR A 103 -16.71 -1.54 6.12
C TYR A 103 -17.32 -0.80 4.92
N THR A 104 -18.42 -1.33 4.41
CA THR A 104 -19.19 -0.76 3.30
C THR A 104 -20.58 -0.36 3.78
N VAL A 105 -20.99 0.87 3.51
CA VAL A 105 -22.39 1.28 3.60
C VAL A 105 -23.00 1.11 2.22
N LYS A 106 -24.05 0.31 2.13
CA LYS A 106 -24.75 0.00 0.86
C LYS A 106 -26.17 0.50 0.91
N ILE A 107 -26.58 1.13 -0.18
CA ILE A 107 -27.92 1.64 -0.43
C ILE A 107 -28.44 0.93 -1.67
N SER A 108 -29.62 0.34 -1.60
CA SER A 108 -30.22 -0.42 -2.69
C SER A 108 -31.59 0.10 -3.04
N GLU A 109 -31.80 0.43 -4.29
CA GLU A 109 -33.14 0.69 -4.82
C GLU A 109 -33.99 -0.58 -4.72
N THR A 110 -35.26 -0.42 -4.41
CA THR A 110 -36.26 -1.49 -4.43
C THR A 110 -37.16 -1.35 -5.66
N SER A 111 -38.09 -2.28 -5.83
CA SER A 111 -39.10 -2.20 -6.91
C SER A 111 -40.00 -0.95 -6.76
N THR A 112 -40.18 -0.46 -5.54
CA THR A 112 -41.06 0.67 -5.21
C THR A 112 -40.33 1.93 -4.81
N SER A 113 -39.01 1.87 -4.47
CA SER A 113 -38.25 3.06 -4.08
C SER A 113 -38.14 4.06 -5.22
N LYS A 114 -38.09 5.36 -4.89
CA LYS A 114 -37.82 6.41 -5.88
C LYS A 114 -36.45 6.20 -6.52
N PRO A 115 -36.29 6.54 -7.81
CA PRO A 115 -34.97 6.48 -8.50
C PRO A 115 -33.97 7.42 -7.87
N ILE A 116 -32.80 6.90 -7.54
CA ILE A 116 -31.73 7.66 -6.88
C ILE A 116 -30.84 8.36 -7.92
N GLN A 117 -30.54 9.63 -7.69
CA GLN A 117 -29.58 10.39 -8.46
C GLN A 117 -28.17 10.27 -7.89
N SER A 118 -28.02 10.49 -6.59
CA SER A 118 -26.74 10.40 -5.87
C SER A 118 -26.94 10.16 -4.40
N VAL A 119 -25.91 9.66 -3.73
CA VAL A 119 -25.93 9.39 -2.29
C VAL A 119 -24.66 9.91 -1.64
N ARG A 120 -24.79 10.60 -0.50
CA ARG A 120 -23.69 11.03 0.36
C ARG A 120 -23.85 10.41 1.74
N VAL A 121 -22.76 9.94 2.32
CA VAL A 121 -22.76 9.24 3.61
C VAL A 121 -21.80 9.95 4.57
N PRO A 122 -22.27 10.85 5.44
CA PRO A 122 -21.48 11.39 6.54
C PRO A 122 -21.33 10.32 7.63
N ILE A 123 -20.09 10.12 8.08
CA ILE A 123 -19.73 9.14 9.10
C ILE A 123 -18.85 9.82 10.15
N TRP A 124 -19.11 9.53 11.43
CA TRP A 124 -18.34 10.05 12.57
C TRP A 124 -18.45 9.12 13.78
N SER A 125 -17.52 9.26 14.75
CA SER A 125 -17.58 8.53 16.03
C SER A 125 -17.53 9.44 17.25
N THR A 126 -17.18 10.72 17.10
CA THR A 126 -17.11 11.68 18.21
C THR A 126 -18.44 12.33 18.48
N HIS A 127 -18.77 12.58 19.77
CA HIS A 127 -20.04 13.18 20.17
C HIS A 127 -20.31 14.55 19.49
N ASN A 128 -19.27 15.36 19.30
CA ASN A 128 -19.35 16.68 18.66
C ASN A 128 -19.11 16.65 17.14
N GLN A 129 -19.10 15.46 16.53
CA GLN A 129 -18.85 15.26 15.10
C GLN A 129 -17.50 15.83 14.61
N SER A 130 -16.52 16.05 15.51
CA SER A 130 -15.22 16.65 15.12
C SER A 130 -14.41 15.83 14.11
N ASN A 131 -14.69 14.53 14.01
CA ASN A 131 -14.06 13.63 13.05
C ASN A 131 -15.00 13.23 11.88
N ILE A 132 -16.06 14.00 11.63
CA ILE A 132 -17.00 13.72 10.53
C ILE A 132 -16.29 13.76 9.18
N LYS A 133 -16.59 12.76 8.34
CA LYS A 133 -16.19 12.72 6.93
C LYS A 133 -17.41 12.39 6.07
N TRP A 134 -17.50 13.07 4.94
CA TRP A 134 -18.52 12.84 3.94
C TRP A 134 -17.97 11.96 2.83
N TYR A 135 -18.62 10.84 2.60
CA TYR A 135 -18.29 9.91 1.53
C TYR A 135 -19.30 10.05 0.40
N GLU A 136 -18.84 10.28 -0.80
CA GLU A 136 -19.67 10.16 -2.01
C GLU A 136 -19.80 8.67 -2.33
N ALA A 137 -21.03 8.16 -2.38
CA ALA A 137 -21.26 6.77 -2.72
C ALA A 137 -21.12 6.54 -4.23
N SER A 138 -20.42 5.49 -4.59
CA SER A 138 -20.29 5.06 -5.99
C SER A 138 -21.57 4.41 -6.48
N ASN A 139 -22.06 4.81 -7.63
CA ASN A 139 -23.17 4.14 -8.32
C ASN A 139 -22.64 2.91 -9.04
N ASN A 140 -23.16 1.73 -8.71
CA ASN A 140 -22.71 0.45 -9.27
C ASN A 140 -23.42 0.08 -10.58
N GLY A 141 -24.43 0.87 -11.03
CA GLY A 141 -25.15 0.67 -12.28
C GLY A 141 -26.30 -0.35 -12.21
N ASP A 142 -26.45 -1.04 -11.09
CA ASP A 142 -27.49 -2.08 -10.84
C ASP A 142 -28.59 -1.62 -9.86
N GLY A 143 -28.70 -0.32 -9.64
CA GLY A 143 -29.60 0.26 -8.62
C GLY A 143 -29.02 0.24 -7.21
N THR A 144 -27.74 -0.08 -7.06
CA THR A 144 -27.05 -0.01 -5.77
C THR A 144 -26.01 1.10 -5.74
N PHE A 145 -25.76 1.64 -4.54
CA PHE A 145 -24.74 2.65 -4.26
C PHE A 145 -23.93 2.19 -3.04
N THR A 146 -22.62 2.38 -3.10
CA THR A 146 -21.71 1.95 -2.02
C THR A 146 -20.76 3.04 -1.59
N ALA A 147 -20.64 3.25 -0.27
CA ALA A 147 -19.62 4.09 0.35
C ALA A 147 -18.64 3.23 1.14
N GLN A 148 -17.35 3.35 0.84
CA GLN A 148 -16.28 2.58 1.48
C GLN A 148 -15.72 3.37 2.68
N PHE A 149 -15.98 2.89 3.88
CA PHE A 149 -15.42 3.45 5.10
C PHE A 149 -14.00 2.94 5.37
N ASN A 150 -13.15 3.81 5.90
CA ASN A 150 -11.84 3.44 6.44
C ASN A 150 -11.54 4.28 7.68
N ILE A 151 -11.28 3.61 8.81
CA ILE A 151 -11.00 4.25 10.10
C ILE A 151 -9.81 5.23 10.04
N ARG A 152 -8.86 5.00 9.13
CA ARG A 152 -7.68 5.88 8.94
C ARG A 152 -8.07 7.28 8.48
N ASN A 153 -9.18 7.42 7.75
CA ASN A 153 -9.73 8.72 7.36
C ASN A 153 -10.28 9.51 8.56
N HIS A 154 -10.49 8.83 9.69
CA HIS A 154 -11.00 9.36 10.95
C HIS A 154 -9.93 9.34 12.04
N GLN A 155 -8.66 9.56 11.67
CA GLN A 155 -7.51 9.58 12.59
C GLN A 155 -7.30 8.26 13.35
N ALA A 156 -7.79 7.15 12.81
CA ALA A 156 -7.79 5.83 13.44
C ALA A 156 -8.34 5.83 14.89
N LEU A 157 -9.34 6.66 15.17
CA LEU A 157 -9.96 6.72 16.49
C LEU A 157 -10.85 5.50 16.71
N SER A 158 -10.63 4.79 17.81
CA SER A 158 -11.52 3.72 18.26
C SER A 158 -12.87 4.32 18.70
N GLY A 159 -13.98 3.70 18.30
CA GLY A 159 -15.30 4.19 18.69
C GLY A 159 -16.44 3.54 17.92
N ASN A 160 -17.66 3.98 18.24
CA ASN A 160 -18.86 3.60 17.53
C ASN A 160 -19.12 4.60 16.40
N TYR A 161 -18.98 4.16 15.16
CA TYR A 161 -19.14 4.97 13.96
C TYR A 161 -20.62 5.01 13.55
N ILE A 162 -21.19 6.20 13.62
CA ILE A 162 -22.57 6.50 13.24
C ILE A 162 -22.58 6.81 11.75
N ASN A 163 -23.54 6.21 11.03
CA ASN A 163 -23.72 6.37 9.60
C ASN A 163 -25.05 7.07 9.32
N HIS A 164 -25.01 8.26 8.73
CA HIS A 164 -26.15 8.87 8.12
C HIS A 164 -26.06 8.78 6.60
N ILE A 165 -27.20 8.81 5.94
CA ILE A 165 -27.31 8.64 4.49
C ILE A 165 -28.15 9.78 3.96
N TYR A 166 -27.64 10.54 3.02
CA TYR A 166 -28.35 11.59 2.31
C TYR A 166 -28.56 11.14 0.87
N VAL A 167 -29.81 10.90 0.54
CA VAL A 167 -30.22 10.43 -0.78
C VAL A 167 -30.84 11.58 -1.55
N LYS A 168 -30.24 11.92 -2.67
CA LYS A 168 -30.85 12.82 -3.66
C LYS A 168 -31.50 11.98 -4.74
N TYR A 169 -32.78 12.21 -4.95
CA TYR A 169 -33.59 11.50 -5.94
C TYR A 169 -33.60 12.24 -7.27
N LYS A 170 -33.96 11.55 -8.36
CA LYS A 170 -34.04 12.13 -9.70
C LYS A 170 -35.14 13.18 -9.86
N ASP A 171 -36.17 13.16 -8.96
CA ASP A 171 -37.20 14.19 -8.91
C ASP A 171 -36.72 15.50 -8.24
N GLY A 172 -35.46 15.56 -7.83
CA GLY A 172 -34.82 16.69 -7.16
C GLY A 172 -35.04 16.73 -5.66
N SER A 173 -35.89 15.84 -5.09
CA SER A 173 -36.05 15.75 -3.63
C SER A 173 -34.83 15.16 -2.96
N GLU A 174 -34.57 15.56 -1.70
CA GLU A 174 -33.49 15.02 -0.87
C GLU A 174 -34.03 14.59 0.47
N HIS A 175 -33.64 13.39 0.93
CA HIS A 175 -34.03 12.87 2.25
C HIS A 175 -32.81 12.30 2.96
N SER A 176 -32.79 12.46 4.28
CA SER A 176 -31.75 11.89 5.14
C SER A 176 -32.29 10.70 5.94
N TYR A 177 -31.44 9.69 6.10
CA TYR A 177 -31.74 8.48 6.83
C TYR A 177 -30.57 8.15 7.76
N ALA A 178 -30.82 7.26 8.73
CA ALA A 178 -29.77 6.63 9.52
C ALA A 178 -29.75 5.13 9.22
N THR A 179 -28.61 4.50 9.37
CA THR A 179 -28.44 3.06 9.31
C THR A 179 -27.62 2.57 10.51
N ASP A 180 -27.31 1.28 10.55
CA ASP A 180 -26.58 0.68 11.66
C ASP A 180 -25.24 1.35 11.87
N SER A 181 -24.87 1.50 13.13
CA SER A 181 -23.53 1.96 13.53
C SER A 181 -22.57 0.78 13.64
N VAL A 182 -21.26 1.06 13.49
CA VAL A 182 -20.20 0.06 13.57
C VAL A 182 -19.19 0.45 14.64
N THR A 183 -18.97 -0.44 15.61
CA THR A 183 -17.90 -0.25 16.59
C THR A 183 -16.60 -0.83 16.06
N LEU A 184 -15.56 0.00 15.97
CA LEU A 184 -14.21 -0.40 15.56
C LEU A 184 -13.20 0.04 16.62
N SER A 185 -12.18 -0.79 16.81
CA SER A 185 -11.01 -0.46 17.61
C SER A 185 -9.76 -0.41 16.72
N ALA A 186 -9.02 0.69 16.81
CA ALA A 186 -7.77 0.85 16.09
C ALA A 186 -6.72 -0.20 16.50
N GLU A 187 -6.79 -0.70 17.74
CA GLU A 187 -5.89 -1.74 18.25
C GLU A 187 -6.08 -3.10 17.58
N ASN A 188 -7.28 -3.34 17.02
CA ASN A 188 -7.58 -4.56 16.29
C ASN A 188 -7.05 -4.54 14.84
N ILE A 189 -6.59 -3.38 14.36
CA ILE A 189 -6.05 -3.26 13.02
C ILE A 189 -4.71 -4.01 12.96
N LYS A 190 -4.61 -4.88 11.97
CA LYS A 190 -3.40 -5.67 11.75
C LYS A 190 -2.23 -4.77 11.34
N ALA A 191 -1.19 -4.74 12.16
CA ALA A 191 0.03 -4.02 11.86
C ALA A 191 0.73 -4.61 10.63
N ARG A 192 1.39 -3.75 9.87
CA ARG A 192 2.17 -4.10 8.68
C ARG A 192 3.62 -3.71 8.89
N VAL A 193 4.53 -4.52 8.40
CA VAL A 193 5.97 -4.24 8.47
C VAL A 193 6.59 -4.34 7.09
N SER A 194 7.47 -3.41 6.77
CA SER A 194 8.30 -3.42 5.57
C SER A 194 9.74 -3.07 5.92
N VAL A 195 10.68 -3.58 5.12
CA VAL A 195 12.10 -3.34 5.31
C VAL A 195 12.71 -2.89 3.98
N ASN A 196 13.39 -1.75 4.00
CA ASN A 196 14.05 -1.18 2.83
C ASN A 196 15.55 -1.02 3.10
N LYS A 197 16.38 -1.45 2.16
CA LYS A 197 17.82 -1.20 2.20
C LYS A 197 18.08 0.29 1.93
N ILE A 198 18.78 0.96 2.85
CA ILE A 198 19.14 2.39 2.73
C ILE A 198 20.64 2.62 2.52
N SER A 199 21.48 1.64 2.88
CA SER A 199 22.91 1.66 2.59
C SER A 199 23.49 0.24 2.56
N ALA A 200 24.80 0.12 2.43
CA ALA A 200 25.53 -1.16 2.39
C ALA A 200 25.17 -2.08 3.58
N TYR A 201 25.01 -1.51 4.78
CA TYR A 201 24.79 -2.24 6.01
C TYR A 201 23.49 -1.82 6.75
N ASN A 202 22.81 -0.79 6.28
CA ASN A 202 21.67 -0.24 6.98
C ASN A 202 20.35 -0.55 6.26
N TYR A 203 19.38 -1.03 7.02
CA TYR A 203 18.04 -1.38 6.58
C TYR A 203 17.02 -0.64 7.44
N GLU A 204 16.14 0.15 6.83
CA GLU A 204 15.05 0.82 7.53
C GLU A 204 13.86 -0.11 7.65
N VAL A 205 13.47 -0.43 8.88
CA VAL A 205 12.22 -1.11 9.22
C VAL A 205 11.16 -0.04 9.43
N THR A 206 10.06 -0.15 8.70
CA THR A 206 8.86 0.67 8.88
C THR A 206 7.72 -0.21 9.34
N VAL A 207 7.14 0.11 10.50
CA VAL A 207 5.94 -0.53 11.04
C VAL A 207 4.78 0.45 10.91
N ALA A 208 3.76 0.07 10.18
CA ALA A 208 2.54 0.85 9.97
C ALA A 208 1.34 0.18 10.63
N ASP A 209 0.32 0.99 10.94
CA ASP A 209 -0.93 0.54 11.55
C ASP A 209 -0.76 -0.11 12.96
N ALA A 210 0.35 0.16 13.64
CA ALA A 210 0.56 -0.30 15.01
C ALA A 210 -0.08 0.69 16.01
N PHE A 211 -1.39 0.87 15.91
CA PHE A 211 -2.15 1.79 16.78
C PHE A 211 -2.25 1.27 18.21
N GLY A 212 -2.44 2.18 19.15
CA GLY A 212 -2.62 1.88 20.57
C GLY A 212 -1.41 2.27 21.44
N PRO A 213 -1.52 2.15 22.79
CA PRO A 213 -0.48 2.52 23.74
C PRO A 213 0.67 1.52 23.75
N GLY A 214 1.80 1.93 24.34
CA GLY A 214 3.01 1.12 24.49
C GLY A 214 4.10 1.46 23.49
N THR A 215 5.20 0.73 23.57
CA THR A 215 6.35 0.84 22.65
C THR A 215 6.39 -0.32 21.68
N ILE A 216 7.02 -0.11 20.53
CA ILE A 216 7.20 -1.16 19.50
C ILE A 216 8.62 -1.68 19.61
N SER A 217 8.74 -2.99 19.83
CA SER A 217 9.99 -3.73 19.91
C SER A 217 10.18 -4.59 18.66
N LEU A 218 11.41 -4.60 18.15
CA LEU A 218 11.79 -5.27 16.92
C LEU A 218 12.92 -6.28 17.18
N PRO A 219 12.63 -7.49 17.69
CA PRO A 219 13.62 -8.55 17.71
C PRO A 219 14.01 -8.92 16.28
N THR A 220 15.30 -8.82 16.00
CA THR A 220 15.87 -9.07 14.67
C THR A 220 17.05 -10.02 14.79
N TRP A 221 17.16 -10.97 13.87
CA TRP A 221 18.26 -11.94 13.80
C TRP A 221 18.53 -12.38 12.35
N SER A 222 19.73 -12.87 12.10
CA SER A 222 20.04 -13.61 10.88
C SER A 222 19.64 -15.08 11.03
N GLU A 223 19.29 -15.75 9.95
CA GLU A 223 18.94 -17.17 9.99
C GLU A 223 20.16 -18.09 10.24
N VAL A 224 21.36 -17.54 10.11
CA VAL A 224 22.61 -18.28 10.34
C VAL A 224 22.71 -18.67 11.81
N ASN A 225 22.81 -19.98 12.08
CA ASN A 225 22.81 -20.59 13.42
C ASN A 225 21.54 -20.30 14.25
N GLY A 226 20.41 -20.03 13.61
CA GLY A 226 19.16 -19.75 14.30
C GLY A 226 19.11 -18.33 14.91
N GLN A 227 18.72 -18.23 16.18
CA GLN A 227 18.54 -16.93 16.85
C GLN A 227 19.73 -16.54 17.74
N ASP A 228 20.93 -17.05 17.46
CA ASP A 228 22.12 -16.81 18.30
C ASP A 228 22.56 -15.33 18.31
N ASP A 229 22.25 -14.57 17.24
CA ASP A 229 22.59 -13.17 17.09
C ASP A 229 21.38 -12.24 17.29
N ILE A 230 20.27 -12.71 17.91
CA ILE A 230 19.08 -11.92 18.12
C ILE A 230 19.33 -10.65 18.92
N LYS A 231 18.87 -9.53 18.40
CA LYS A 231 18.87 -8.23 19.07
C LYS A 231 17.49 -7.61 19.11
N TRP A 232 17.16 -7.03 20.26
CA TRP A 232 15.90 -6.35 20.49
C TRP A 232 16.07 -4.84 20.33
N TYR A 233 15.44 -4.28 19.32
CA TYR A 233 15.45 -2.85 19.06
C TYR A 233 14.12 -2.23 19.46
N THR A 234 14.15 -0.94 19.87
CA THR A 234 12.94 -0.16 20.11
C THR A 234 12.73 0.81 18.95
N ALA A 235 11.61 0.70 18.28
CA ALA A 235 11.29 1.57 17.15
C ALA A 235 10.84 2.95 17.61
N ASN A 236 11.23 3.98 16.87
CA ASN A 236 10.85 5.36 17.12
C ASN A 236 9.46 5.65 16.52
N LYS A 237 8.54 6.21 17.31
CA LYS A 237 7.25 6.70 16.82
C LYS A 237 7.48 7.94 15.95
N VAL A 238 7.10 7.87 14.68
CA VAL A 238 7.23 8.97 13.70
C VAL A 238 5.88 9.51 13.24
N GLY A 239 4.80 8.85 13.64
CA GLY A 239 3.43 9.25 13.34
C GLY A 239 2.45 8.37 14.12
N ASP A 240 1.15 8.63 13.96
CA ASP A 240 0.15 7.79 14.60
C ASP A 240 0.10 6.40 13.95
N GLY A 241 0.31 5.36 14.77
CA GLY A 241 0.47 3.97 14.30
C GLY A 241 1.70 3.74 13.39
N LEU A 242 2.60 4.72 13.26
CA LEU A 242 3.76 4.64 12.38
C LEU A 242 5.06 4.72 13.17
N TYR A 243 5.90 3.68 13.01
CA TYR A 243 7.17 3.56 13.72
C TYR A 243 8.28 3.21 12.72
N LYS A 244 9.51 3.69 13.01
CA LYS A 244 10.68 3.41 12.21
C LYS A 244 11.90 3.09 13.06
N PHE A 245 12.77 2.24 12.54
CA PHE A 245 14.08 1.97 13.11
C PHE A 245 15.07 1.56 12.02
N THR A 246 16.32 1.97 12.15
CA THR A 246 17.39 1.57 11.23
C THR A 246 18.23 0.46 11.86
N ILE A 247 18.17 -0.72 11.28
CA ILE A 247 18.98 -1.87 11.68
C ILE A 247 20.32 -1.78 10.97
N ASN A 248 21.43 -1.82 11.77
CA ASN A 248 22.76 -2.00 11.23
C ASN A 248 23.13 -3.48 11.23
N THR A 249 23.19 -4.09 10.06
CA THR A 249 23.44 -5.53 9.89
C THR A 249 24.86 -5.97 10.24
N GLN A 250 25.80 -5.04 10.45
CA GLN A 250 27.13 -5.37 10.99
C GLN A 250 27.08 -5.86 12.45
N GLN A 251 25.99 -5.58 13.15
CA GLN A 251 25.76 -6.03 14.54
C GLN A 251 25.24 -7.47 14.61
N HIS A 252 24.96 -8.10 13.48
CA HIS A 252 24.50 -9.47 13.35
C HIS A 252 25.55 -10.33 12.65
N ALA A 253 25.64 -11.61 13.02
CA ALA A 253 26.67 -12.51 12.51
C ALA A 253 26.47 -12.86 11.04
N GLY A 254 25.21 -13.08 10.63
CA GLY A 254 24.88 -13.67 9.35
C GLY A 254 24.92 -12.71 8.16
N ASN A 255 24.88 -13.34 7.00
CA ASN A 255 24.57 -12.78 5.69
C ASN A 255 23.43 -13.64 5.09
N GLY A 256 22.58 -13.09 4.23
CA GLY A 256 21.46 -13.85 3.67
C GLY A 256 20.12 -13.48 4.31
N LEU A 257 19.33 -14.49 4.72
CA LEU A 257 17.99 -14.25 5.24
C LEU A 257 18.03 -13.69 6.68
N PHE A 258 17.31 -12.60 6.88
CA PHE A 258 17.08 -11.95 8.17
C PHE A 258 15.59 -11.98 8.50
N HIS A 259 15.29 -12.04 9.78
CA HIS A 259 13.94 -11.97 10.32
C HIS A 259 13.80 -10.78 11.26
N THR A 260 12.71 -10.07 11.15
CA THR A 260 12.32 -9.03 12.10
C THR A 260 10.87 -9.26 12.50
N HIS A 261 10.63 -9.55 13.78
CA HIS A 261 9.30 -9.58 14.33
C HIS A 261 8.94 -8.24 14.96
N VAL A 262 7.67 -7.98 15.10
CA VAL A 262 7.12 -6.76 15.67
C VAL A 262 6.28 -7.11 16.89
N TYR A 263 6.65 -6.58 18.03
CA TYR A 263 5.93 -6.74 19.28
C TYR A 263 5.53 -5.39 19.85
N ARG A 264 4.36 -5.35 20.48
CA ARG A 264 3.98 -4.24 21.35
C ARG A 264 4.39 -4.59 22.77
N ASN A 265 5.06 -3.67 23.45
CA ASN A 265 5.34 -3.74 24.87
C ASN A 265 4.48 -2.72 25.59
N LEU A 266 3.55 -3.20 26.42
CA LEU A 266 2.72 -2.38 27.30
C LEU A 266 2.93 -2.83 28.74
N ASN A 267 3.54 -1.98 29.55
CA ASN A 267 3.83 -2.26 30.97
C ASN A 267 4.57 -3.59 31.22
N GLY A 268 5.49 -3.96 30.31
CA GLY A 268 6.25 -5.20 30.40
C GLY A 268 5.57 -6.41 29.73
N GLN A 269 4.30 -6.31 29.35
CA GLN A 269 3.63 -7.38 28.63
C GLN A 269 3.90 -7.23 27.11
N MET A 270 4.38 -8.31 26.51
CA MET A 270 4.72 -8.38 25.09
C MET A 270 3.61 -9.06 24.29
N THR A 271 3.10 -8.36 23.27
CA THR A 271 2.10 -8.89 22.34
C THR A 271 2.67 -8.87 20.92
N GLY A 272 2.73 -10.02 20.24
CA GLY A 272 3.17 -10.12 18.85
C GLY A 272 2.14 -9.47 17.92
N LEU A 273 2.58 -8.58 17.02
CA LEU A 273 1.72 -7.90 16.06
C LEU A 273 1.87 -8.47 14.65
N THR A 274 3.11 -8.64 14.19
CA THR A 274 3.43 -9.12 12.83
C THR A 274 4.91 -9.48 12.74
N GLY A 275 5.38 -9.92 11.57
CA GLY A 275 6.78 -10.18 11.31
C GLY A 275 7.06 -10.22 9.81
N THR A 276 8.35 -10.12 9.45
CA THR A 276 8.79 -10.19 8.05
C THR A 276 10.18 -10.82 7.96
N SER A 277 10.49 -11.29 6.76
CA SER A 277 11.82 -11.79 6.41
C SER A 277 12.33 -11.07 5.17
N TYR A 278 13.62 -10.82 5.11
CA TYR A 278 14.23 -10.08 4.00
C TYR A 278 15.68 -10.52 3.78
N GLN A 279 16.15 -10.34 2.55
CA GLN A 279 17.51 -10.68 2.16
C GLN A 279 18.48 -9.54 2.49
N VAL A 280 19.53 -9.87 3.20
CA VAL A 280 20.67 -8.99 3.49
C VAL A 280 21.87 -9.45 2.69
N GLN A 281 22.41 -8.56 1.88
CA GLN A 281 23.69 -8.75 1.20
C GLN A 281 24.67 -7.72 1.76
N LYS A 282 25.51 -8.17 2.67
CA LYS A 282 26.65 -7.37 3.12
C LYS A 282 27.67 -7.31 2.00
N PRO A 283 28.35 -6.17 1.81
CA PRO A 283 29.47 -6.12 0.88
C PRO A 283 30.47 -7.22 1.24
N THR A 284 30.79 -8.04 0.27
CA THR A 284 31.94 -8.93 0.39
C THR A 284 33.17 -8.04 0.36
N THR A 285 33.90 -7.99 1.47
CA THR A 285 35.30 -7.56 1.37
C THR A 285 35.95 -8.54 0.43
N PRO A 286 36.63 -8.11 -0.66
CA PRO A 286 37.39 -9.04 -1.49
C PRO A 286 38.25 -9.86 -0.54
N GLU A 287 38.24 -11.20 -0.70
CA GLU A 287 39.20 -12.07 0.01
C GLU A 287 40.57 -11.46 -0.19
N PRO A 288 41.31 -11.12 0.88
CA PRO A 288 42.67 -10.58 0.72
C PRO A 288 43.50 -11.64 0.02
N THR A 289 43.89 -11.34 -1.19
CA THR A 289 44.68 -12.23 -2.03
C THR A 289 46.15 -11.80 -2.02
N LEU A 290 47.05 -12.76 -2.10
CA LEU A 290 48.47 -12.47 -2.34
C LEU A 290 48.61 -11.83 -3.72
N TYR A 291 49.42 -10.81 -3.78
CA TYR A 291 49.76 -10.18 -5.07
C TYR A 291 50.75 -11.07 -5.87
N THR A 292 50.71 -10.94 -7.17
CA THR A 292 51.74 -11.53 -8.01
C THR A 292 53.10 -10.88 -7.67
N PRO A 293 54.13 -11.66 -7.39
CA PRO A 293 55.44 -11.11 -7.05
C PRO A 293 55.99 -10.15 -8.12
N ASP A 294 56.38 -8.94 -7.70
CA ASP A 294 56.99 -7.93 -8.59
C ASP A 294 58.44 -7.69 -8.22
N TYR A 295 59.32 -8.48 -8.81
CA TYR A 295 60.77 -8.38 -8.58
C TYR A 295 61.37 -7.09 -9.14
N ALA A 296 60.86 -6.59 -10.27
CA ALA A 296 61.36 -5.37 -10.92
C ALA A 296 60.99 -4.12 -10.10
N GLY A 297 59.73 -4.06 -9.58
CA GLY A 297 59.24 -2.95 -8.75
C GLY A 297 59.90 -2.87 -7.38
N ALA A 298 60.65 -3.88 -6.93
CA ALA A 298 61.31 -3.92 -5.63
C ALA A 298 62.72 -3.30 -5.65
N SER A 299 63.21 -2.77 -6.76
CA SER A 299 64.55 -2.20 -6.92
C SER A 299 64.88 -1.02 -5.99
N SER A 300 63.89 -0.41 -5.36
CA SER A 300 64.07 0.66 -4.35
C SER A 300 64.62 0.16 -3.00
N TYR A 301 64.74 -1.15 -2.82
CA TYR A 301 65.23 -1.79 -1.61
C TYR A 301 66.39 -2.72 -1.92
N PRO A 302 67.41 -2.84 -1.03
CA PRO A 302 68.56 -3.72 -1.23
C PRO A 302 68.10 -5.18 -1.40
N HIS A 303 68.53 -5.81 -2.47
CA HIS A 303 68.22 -7.19 -2.82
C HIS A 303 68.54 -8.15 -1.68
N GLY A 304 67.62 -9.11 -1.38
CA GLY A 304 67.80 -10.09 -0.33
C GLY A 304 67.48 -9.62 1.09
N GLN A 305 67.16 -8.32 1.29
CA GLN A 305 66.71 -7.82 2.59
C GLN A 305 65.21 -8.05 2.78
N CYS A 306 64.75 -8.04 4.03
CA CYS A 306 63.34 -8.23 4.38
C CYS A 306 62.42 -7.19 3.68
N THR A 307 62.87 -5.94 3.60
CA THR A 307 62.20 -4.87 2.91
C THR A 307 62.05 -5.12 1.41
N TRP A 308 63.11 -5.67 0.76
CA TRP A 308 63.02 -6.10 -0.64
C TRP A 308 62.01 -7.22 -0.82
N GLY A 309 62.10 -8.28 0.01
CA GLY A 309 61.15 -9.40 -0.04
C GLY A 309 59.72 -8.99 0.18
N ALA A 310 59.48 -8.13 1.17
CA ALA A 310 58.13 -7.59 1.43
C ALA A 310 57.60 -6.73 0.26
N LYS A 311 58.46 -5.92 -0.39
CA LYS A 311 58.09 -5.12 -1.58
C LYS A 311 57.82 -5.99 -2.80
N VAL A 312 58.53 -7.11 -2.98
CA VAL A 312 58.26 -8.09 -4.05
C VAL A 312 56.85 -8.70 -3.88
N LEU A 313 56.49 -9.09 -2.66
CA LEU A 313 55.21 -9.77 -2.36
C LEU A 313 54.06 -8.80 -2.11
N ALA A 314 54.34 -7.53 -1.82
CA ALA A 314 53.38 -6.45 -1.64
C ALA A 314 53.73 -5.26 -2.53
N PRO A 315 53.52 -5.36 -3.87
CA PRO A 315 53.91 -4.32 -4.83
C PRO A 315 53.28 -2.96 -4.59
N TRP A 316 52.17 -2.92 -3.84
CA TRP A 316 51.48 -1.70 -3.41
C TRP A 316 52.25 -0.88 -2.38
N ALA A 317 53.25 -1.46 -1.68
CA ALA A 317 54.07 -0.72 -0.72
C ALA A 317 54.88 0.37 -1.45
N GLY A 318 55.01 1.53 -0.81
CA GLY A 318 55.78 2.64 -1.40
C GLY A 318 57.26 2.35 -1.47
N PRO A 319 58.00 3.04 -2.34
CA PRO A 319 59.46 3.03 -2.37
C PRO A 319 60.03 3.82 -1.18
N TYR A 320 61.24 3.46 -0.74
CA TYR A 320 62.03 4.23 0.24
C TYR A 320 61.34 4.47 1.60
N TRP A 321 60.53 3.51 2.10
CA TRP A 321 59.91 3.60 3.43
C TRP A 321 60.89 3.38 4.61
N GLY A 322 62.16 3.22 4.30
CA GLY A 322 63.21 3.04 5.28
C GLY A 322 63.42 1.60 5.70
N ASN A 323 63.93 1.40 6.93
CA ASN A 323 64.13 0.09 7.55
C ASN A 323 62.81 -0.54 7.95
N GLY A 324 62.77 -1.88 8.16
CA GLY A 324 61.55 -2.61 8.42
C GLY A 324 60.71 -2.04 9.57
N GLY A 325 61.33 -1.62 10.66
CA GLY A 325 60.65 -0.99 11.80
C GLY A 325 59.99 0.37 11.50
N GLN A 326 60.33 1.02 10.38
CA GLN A 326 59.82 2.34 9.98
C GLN A 326 58.60 2.22 9.05
N TRP A 327 58.37 1.06 8.47
CA TRP A 327 57.33 0.88 7.44
C TRP A 327 55.92 1.19 7.89
N ALA A 328 55.55 0.85 9.12
CA ALA A 328 54.22 1.16 9.63
C ALA A 328 53.97 2.68 9.73
N ALA A 329 55.00 3.46 10.13
CA ALA A 329 54.91 4.92 10.17
C ALA A 329 54.87 5.53 8.77
N SER A 330 55.74 5.05 7.84
CA SER A 330 55.78 5.48 6.46
C SER A 330 54.49 5.17 5.71
N ALA A 331 53.92 4.00 5.88
CA ALA A 331 52.61 3.61 5.35
C ALA A 331 51.51 4.55 5.80
N ARG A 332 51.47 4.86 7.11
CA ARG A 332 50.49 5.80 7.67
C ARG A 332 50.64 7.20 7.07
N ALA A 333 51.88 7.69 6.94
CA ALA A 333 52.16 8.97 6.32
C ALA A 333 51.77 9.01 4.83
N ALA A 334 51.83 7.87 4.14
CA ALA A 334 51.38 7.69 2.77
C ALA A 334 49.86 7.43 2.62
N GLY A 335 49.09 7.51 3.70
CA GLY A 335 47.62 7.35 3.69
C GLY A 335 47.09 5.92 3.75
N PHE A 336 47.97 4.94 3.98
CA PHE A 336 47.53 3.54 4.14
C PHE A 336 46.96 3.28 5.53
N ARG A 337 45.97 2.40 5.59
CA ARG A 337 45.41 1.93 6.87
C ARG A 337 46.47 1.10 7.61
N THR A 338 46.61 1.36 8.90
CA THR A 338 47.42 0.56 9.80
C THR A 338 46.59 0.09 10.97
N GLY A 339 46.84 -1.10 11.49
CA GLY A 339 46.07 -1.70 12.59
C GLY A 339 46.77 -2.93 13.17
N SER A 340 46.11 -3.62 14.09
CA SER A 340 46.66 -4.82 14.74
C SER A 340 45.93 -6.12 14.31
N THR A 341 44.91 -6.02 13.46
CA THR A 341 44.20 -7.19 12.95
C THR A 341 44.90 -7.72 11.70
N PRO A 342 45.41 -8.97 11.67
CA PRO A 342 46.10 -9.51 10.53
C PRO A 342 45.14 -9.76 9.37
N GLN A 343 45.65 -9.52 8.13
CA GLN A 343 44.96 -9.82 6.87
C GLN A 343 45.98 -10.39 5.87
N VAL A 344 45.55 -11.35 5.08
CA VAL A 344 46.40 -11.89 3.98
C VAL A 344 46.77 -10.76 3.01
N GLY A 345 48.01 -10.69 2.59
CA GLY A 345 48.55 -9.62 1.72
C GLY A 345 48.91 -8.33 2.48
N ALA A 346 48.63 -8.22 3.77
CA ALA A 346 49.11 -7.12 4.60
C ALA A 346 50.58 -7.29 4.96
N ILE A 347 51.25 -6.15 5.24
CA ILE A 347 52.62 -6.16 5.75
C ILE A 347 52.57 -6.10 7.27
N ILE A 348 53.19 -7.08 7.92
CA ILE A 348 53.47 -7.05 9.35
C ILE A 348 54.85 -6.40 9.58
N CYS A 349 54.94 -5.53 10.60
CA CYS A 349 56.13 -4.81 10.99
C CYS A 349 56.53 -5.10 12.42
N TRP A 350 57.80 -5.41 12.65
CA TRP A 350 58.38 -5.50 13.98
C TRP A 350 59.35 -4.34 14.17
N THR A 351 59.40 -3.80 15.35
CA THR A 351 60.26 -2.69 15.74
C THR A 351 61.45 -3.09 16.60
N ASP A 352 61.53 -4.36 16.95
CA ASP A 352 62.60 -4.95 17.76
C ASP A 352 63.90 -5.05 16.93
N GLY A 353 65.05 -4.99 17.60
CA GLY A 353 66.34 -4.87 16.97
C GLY A 353 66.58 -3.47 16.39
N GLY A 354 67.81 -3.19 15.91
CA GLY A 354 68.19 -1.86 15.44
C GLY A 354 67.48 -1.38 14.21
N TYR A 355 67.06 -2.27 13.31
CA TYR A 355 66.46 -1.97 12.00
C TYR A 355 65.00 -2.42 11.91
N GLY A 356 64.50 -3.19 12.87
CA GLY A 356 63.19 -3.83 12.78
C GLY A 356 63.13 -4.89 11.67
N HIS A 357 61.93 -5.42 11.42
CA HIS A 357 61.67 -6.41 10.37
C HIS A 357 60.32 -6.20 9.71
N VAL A 358 60.14 -6.70 8.51
CA VAL A 358 58.86 -6.74 7.79
C VAL A 358 58.66 -8.09 7.10
N GLY A 359 57.42 -8.55 7.05
CA GLY A 359 56.98 -9.70 6.27
C GLY A 359 55.60 -9.48 5.71
N VAL A 360 55.22 -10.29 4.72
CA VAL A 360 53.86 -10.28 4.18
C VAL A 360 53.05 -11.44 4.74
N VAL A 361 51.90 -11.15 5.24
CA VAL A 361 50.97 -12.18 5.79
C VAL A 361 50.45 -13.02 4.64
N THR A 362 50.79 -14.33 4.63
CA THR A 362 50.36 -15.29 3.62
C THR A 362 49.16 -16.08 4.01
N HIS A 363 48.95 -16.28 5.31
CA HIS A 363 47.78 -16.99 5.87
C HIS A 363 47.45 -16.50 7.27
N VAL A 364 46.16 -16.43 7.60
CA VAL A 364 45.69 -16.07 8.94
C VAL A 364 44.94 -17.25 9.55
N GLU A 365 45.52 -17.91 10.54
CA GLU A 365 44.87 -18.98 11.30
C GLU A 365 43.95 -18.39 12.40
N SER A 366 44.40 -17.33 13.05
CA SER A 366 43.66 -16.59 14.07
C SER A 366 44.23 -15.18 14.23
N ASN A 367 43.62 -14.35 15.07
CA ASN A 367 44.15 -13.00 15.38
C ASN A 367 45.54 -13.01 16.04
N THR A 368 46.01 -14.15 16.50
CA THR A 368 47.31 -14.32 17.21
C THR A 368 48.26 -15.30 16.50
N ARG A 369 47.79 -15.93 15.39
CA ARG A 369 48.62 -16.91 14.66
C ARG A 369 48.46 -16.69 13.15
N ILE A 370 49.57 -16.37 12.52
CA ILE A 370 49.66 -16.07 11.08
C ILE A 370 50.88 -16.78 10.48
N GLN A 371 50.87 -16.92 9.16
CA GLN A 371 52.05 -17.30 8.37
C GLN A 371 52.50 -16.08 7.55
N ILE A 372 53.78 -15.94 7.38
CA ILE A 372 54.43 -14.85 6.61
C ILE A 372 55.40 -15.40 5.59
#